data_e9f3adc681509728206020698a25c6ba
#
_entry.id   e9f3adc681509728206020698a25c6ba
#
_cell.length_a   1.000
_cell.length_b   1.000
_cell.length_c   1.000
_cell.angle_alpha   90.00
_cell.angle_beta   90.00
_cell.angle_gamma   90.00
#
_symmetry.space_group_name_H-M   'P 1'
#
loop_
_entity.id
_entity.type
_entity.pdbx_description
1 polymer ?
#
loop_
_entity_poly.entity_id
_entity_poly.type
_entity_poly.pdbx_seq_one_letter_code
_entity_poly.pdbx_strand_id
1 'polypeptide(L)'
;KKYTHHNEETKSDIYHFIQYFESYDATTFSVASDYVKQMSSPNVYSQYLSQVSAADSYVNKLGIKGHRDVVVEGIQLINNGKTSLKNKNNTALITFKTQDDLYSGSVENTKYWQLFLTWKYKGLPKSIKAQFINYSGFTITSYQITPINYEKFKQNSGD
;
A
#
# COMPACT_ATOMS: atom_id res chain seq x y z
N LYS A 1 -1.24 26.00 6.29
CA LYS A 1 -2.61 25.48 6.20
C LYS A 1 -2.93 24.79 4.88
N LYS A 2 -2.37 25.27 3.75
CA LYS A 2 -2.45 24.53 2.47
C LYS A 2 -1.76 23.17 2.52
N TYR A 3 -0.71 23.05 3.34
CA TYR A 3 0.05 21.80 3.49
C TYR A 3 -0.74 20.71 4.21
N THR A 4 -1.59 21.08 5.18
CA THR A 4 -2.35 20.11 5.97
C THR A 4 -3.36 19.36 5.11
N HIS A 5 -4.10 20.07 4.26
CA HIS A 5 -5.09 19.46 3.38
C HIS A 5 -4.43 18.53 2.36
N HIS A 6 -3.33 18.97 1.74
CA HIS A 6 -2.58 18.15 0.77
C HIS A 6 -1.98 16.91 1.44
N ASN A 7 -1.47 17.04 2.66
CA ASN A 7 -0.94 15.90 3.43
C ASN A 7 -2.03 14.88 3.75
N GLU A 8 -3.23 15.33 4.09
CA GLU A 8 -4.36 14.42 4.36
C GLU A 8 -4.78 13.67 3.11
N GLU A 9 -4.81 14.33 1.95
CA GLU A 9 -5.08 13.67 0.68
C GLU A 9 -4.02 12.62 0.36
N THR A 10 -2.75 12.95 0.57
CA THR A 10 -1.64 12.02 0.34
C THR A 10 -1.73 10.82 1.25
N LYS A 11 -2.03 11.02 2.54
CA LYS A 11 -2.22 9.91 3.47
C LYS A 11 -3.38 9.01 3.05
N SER A 12 -4.46 9.60 2.57
CA SER A 12 -5.60 8.85 2.05
C SER A 12 -5.21 8.02 0.82
N ASP A 13 -4.48 8.61 -0.12
CA ASP A 13 -3.99 7.89 -1.30
C ASP A 13 -3.08 6.71 -0.91
N ILE A 14 -2.17 6.94 0.03
CA ILE A 14 -1.27 5.89 0.55
C ILE A 14 -2.08 4.78 1.22
N TYR A 15 -3.03 5.15 2.07
CA TYR A 15 -3.89 4.19 2.76
C TYR A 15 -4.60 3.27 1.76
N HIS A 16 -5.24 3.85 0.74
CA HIS A 16 -5.95 3.07 -0.27
C HIS A 16 -5.00 2.19 -1.08
N PHE A 17 -3.83 2.71 -1.42
CA PHE A 17 -2.82 1.93 -2.14
C PHE A 17 -2.42 0.68 -1.35
N ILE A 18 -2.14 0.83 -0.05
CA ILE A 18 -1.74 -0.30 0.79
C ILE A 18 -2.87 -1.33 0.88
N GLN A 19 -4.12 -0.88 1.00
CA GLN A 19 -5.27 -1.78 1.00
C GLN A 19 -5.33 -2.59 -0.29
N TYR A 20 -5.17 -1.97 -1.45
CA TYR A 20 -5.18 -2.69 -2.73
C TYR A 20 -3.99 -3.62 -2.89
N PHE A 21 -2.81 -3.20 -2.44
CA PHE A 21 -1.57 -3.95 -2.63
C PHE A 21 -1.46 -5.16 -1.69
N GLU A 22 -1.85 -5.01 -0.43
CA GLU A 22 -1.59 -6.00 0.61
C GLU A 22 -2.82 -6.81 1.04
N SER A 23 -4.04 -6.33 0.82
CA SER A 23 -5.22 -7.12 1.16
C SER A 23 -5.53 -8.16 0.09
N TYR A 24 -6.34 -9.14 0.45
CA TYR A 24 -6.73 -10.17 -0.50
C TYR A 24 -8.11 -10.71 -0.19
N ASP A 25 -8.92 -10.79 -1.23
CA ASP A 25 -10.18 -11.51 -1.28
C ASP A 25 -10.38 -11.93 -2.74
N ALA A 26 -10.72 -13.20 -2.97
CA ALA A 26 -10.82 -13.72 -4.34
C ALA A 26 -11.85 -12.97 -5.19
N THR A 27 -12.92 -12.45 -4.57
CA THR A 27 -13.98 -11.75 -5.31
C THR A 27 -13.58 -10.35 -5.76
N THR A 28 -12.62 -9.71 -5.10
CA THR A 28 -12.18 -8.33 -5.39
C THR A 28 -10.76 -8.25 -5.93
N PHE A 29 -10.07 -9.38 -6.03
CA PHE A 29 -8.65 -9.41 -6.39
C PHE A 29 -8.37 -8.75 -7.75
N SER A 30 -9.20 -9.00 -8.75
CA SER A 30 -9.04 -8.43 -10.08
C SER A 30 -9.13 -6.91 -10.07
N VAL A 31 -10.10 -6.37 -9.33
CA VAL A 31 -10.28 -4.92 -9.19
C VAL A 31 -9.12 -4.30 -8.43
N ALA A 32 -8.71 -4.91 -7.33
CA ALA A 32 -7.57 -4.43 -6.53
C ALA A 32 -6.28 -4.41 -7.38
N SER A 33 -6.05 -5.45 -8.18
CA SER A 33 -4.89 -5.52 -9.07
C SER A 33 -4.88 -4.39 -10.11
N ASP A 34 -6.04 -4.03 -10.64
CA ASP A 34 -6.16 -2.90 -11.57
C ASP A 34 -5.77 -1.58 -10.90
N TYR A 35 -6.22 -1.36 -9.66
CA TYR A 35 -5.83 -0.17 -8.89
C TYR A 35 -4.31 -0.14 -8.66
N VAL A 36 -3.72 -1.26 -8.26
CA VAL A 36 -2.27 -1.34 -8.04
C VAL A 36 -1.53 -0.98 -9.34
N LYS A 37 -1.98 -1.51 -10.47
CA LYS A 37 -1.36 -1.22 -11.76
C LYS A 37 -1.41 0.26 -12.08
N GLN A 38 -2.55 0.92 -11.87
CA GLN A 38 -2.73 2.32 -12.19
C GLN A 38 -1.97 3.25 -11.24
N MET A 39 -1.74 2.81 -10.01
CA MET A 39 -1.10 3.63 -8.97
C MET A 39 0.38 3.29 -8.76
N SER A 40 0.96 2.46 -9.62
CA SER A 40 2.34 1.99 -9.47
C SER A 40 3.20 2.37 -10.67
N SER A 41 4.47 2.67 -10.40
CA SER A 41 5.49 2.66 -11.45
C SER A 41 5.67 1.23 -11.97
N PRO A 42 6.27 1.04 -13.18
CA PRO A 42 6.46 -0.31 -13.71
C PRO A 42 7.22 -1.25 -12.80
N ASN A 43 8.25 -0.77 -12.11
CA ASN A 43 9.04 -1.60 -11.19
C ASN A 43 8.23 -2.00 -9.95
N VAL A 44 7.40 -1.11 -9.42
CA VAL A 44 6.54 -1.42 -8.26
C VAL A 44 5.46 -2.42 -8.66
N TYR A 45 4.85 -2.24 -9.84
CA TYR A 45 3.86 -3.19 -10.33
C TYR A 45 4.47 -4.58 -10.58
N SER A 46 5.68 -4.63 -11.13
CA SER A 46 6.42 -5.88 -11.31
C SER A 46 6.68 -6.57 -9.98
N GLN A 47 7.04 -5.81 -8.95
CA GLN A 47 7.23 -6.31 -7.59
C GLN A 47 5.93 -6.90 -7.04
N TYR A 48 4.80 -6.23 -7.25
CA TYR A 48 3.48 -6.72 -6.86
C TYR A 48 3.16 -8.05 -7.55
N LEU A 49 3.35 -8.13 -8.87
CA LEU A 49 3.09 -9.35 -9.62
C LEU A 49 3.92 -10.52 -9.11
N SER A 50 5.21 -10.29 -8.80
CA SER A 50 6.08 -11.31 -8.23
C SER A 50 5.58 -11.79 -6.86
N GLN A 51 5.11 -10.85 -6.04
CA GLN A 51 4.60 -11.18 -4.71
C GLN A 51 3.34 -12.05 -4.77
N VAL A 52 2.38 -11.69 -5.60
CA VAL A 52 1.10 -12.40 -5.66
C VAL A 52 1.17 -13.70 -6.43
N SER A 53 2.11 -13.85 -7.36
CA SER A 53 2.23 -15.05 -8.20
C SER A 53 3.18 -16.11 -7.63
N ALA A 54 3.93 -15.79 -6.56
CA ALA A 54 4.83 -16.76 -5.94
C ALA A 54 4.04 -18.00 -5.46
N ALA A 55 4.63 -19.17 -5.61
CA ALA A 55 3.97 -20.43 -5.24
C ALA A 55 3.53 -20.46 -3.78
N ASP A 56 4.31 -19.82 -2.90
CA ASP A 56 4.02 -19.73 -1.47
C ASP A 56 3.33 -18.43 -1.06
N SER A 57 2.79 -17.68 -2.03
CA SER A 57 2.14 -16.40 -1.74
C SER A 57 0.85 -16.60 -0.93
N TYR A 58 0.49 -15.57 -0.18
CA TYR A 58 -0.79 -15.57 0.54
C TYR A 58 -1.98 -15.72 -0.41
N VAL A 59 -1.87 -15.21 -1.62
CA VAL A 59 -2.92 -15.35 -2.65
C VAL A 59 -3.13 -16.83 -2.98
N ASN A 60 -2.04 -17.56 -3.23
CA ASN A 60 -2.12 -19.00 -3.54
C ASN A 60 -2.52 -19.83 -2.33
N LYS A 61 -2.08 -19.47 -1.13
CA LYS A 61 -2.42 -20.19 0.09
C LYS A 61 -3.89 -20.01 0.49
N LEU A 62 -4.40 -18.79 0.36
CA LEU A 62 -5.78 -18.48 0.75
C LEU A 62 -6.78 -18.87 -0.35
N GLY A 63 -6.45 -18.60 -1.61
CA GLY A 63 -7.31 -18.96 -2.74
C GLY A 63 -8.73 -18.46 -2.53
N ILE A 64 -9.72 -19.35 -2.65
CA ILE A 64 -11.13 -19.06 -2.36
C ILE A 64 -11.52 -19.40 -0.92
N LYS A 65 -10.58 -19.93 -0.13
CA LYS A 65 -10.85 -20.45 1.22
C LYS A 65 -10.70 -19.41 2.32
N GLY A 66 -10.08 -18.26 2.03
CA GLY A 66 -9.82 -17.28 3.05
C GLY A 66 -9.58 -15.88 2.46
N HIS A 67 -9.21 -14.97 3.35
CA HIS A 67 -8.95 -13.58 2.99
C HIS A 67 -7.80 -13.03 3.82
N ARG A 68 -7.21 -11.94 3.35
CA ARG A 68 -6.22 -11.18 4.10
C ARG A 68 -6.75 -9.77 4.33
N ASP A 69 -6.80 -9.36 5.59
CA ASP A 69 -7.15 -8.02 6.00
C ASP A 69 -5.88 -7.23 6.32
N VAL A 70 -5.93 -5.93 6.06
CA VAL A 70 -4.83 -5.00 6.35
C VAL A 70 -5.34 -3.94 7.30
N VAL A 71 -4.63 -3.75 8.41
CA VAL A 71 -4.91 -2.68 9.37
C VAL A 71 -3.71 -1.75 9.41
N VAL A 72 -3.88 -0.54 8.89
CA VAL A 72 -2.84 0.49 8.90
C VAL A 72 -2.90 1.20 10.25
N GLU A 73 -1.78 1.15 11.00
CA GLU A 73 -1.71 1.76 12.33
C GLU A 73 -1.14 3.18 12.29
N GLY A 74 -0.30 3.48 11.32
CA GLY A 74 0.27 4.82 11.23
C GLY A 74 0.88 5.10 9.87
N ILE A 75 0.74 6.34 9.42
CA ILE A 75 1.37 6.86 8.21
C ILE A 75 2.11 8.13 8.59
N GLN A 76 3.43 8.10 8.46
CA GLN A 76 4.29 9.24 8.72
C GLN A 76 4.89 9.74 7.42
N LEU A 77 4.52 10.96 7.02
CA LEU A 77 5.11 11.58 5.85
C LEU A 77 6.45 12.20 6.24
N ILE A 78 7.50 11.85 5.49
CA ILE A 78 8.83 12.36 5.72
C ILE A 78 9.12 13.39 4.63
N ASN A 79 8.90 14.65 4.95
CA ASN A 79 9.20 15.77 4.05
C ASN A 79 10.52 16.38 4.49
N ASN A 80 11.55 16.25 3.67
CA ASN A 80 12.76 17.05 3.83
C ASN A 80 12.44 18.48 3.39
N GLY A 81 11.85 19.26 4.29
CA GLY A 81 11.25 20.57 4.02
C GLY A 81 12.20 21.70 3.62
N LYS A 82 13.41 21.39 3.16
CA LYS A 82 14.42 22.41 2.79
C LYS A 82 15.00 22.24 1.39
N THR A 83 14.50 21.28 0.62
CA THR A 83 15.02 21.07 -0.72
C THR A 83 14.18 21.82 -1.75
N SER A 84 14.87 22.34 -2.76
CA SER A 84 14.24 23.01 -3.89
C SER A 84 13.11 22.15 -4.48
N LEU A 85 12.10 22.79 -5.05
CA LEU A 85 10.94 22.14 -5.70
C LEU A 85 11.30 21.00 -6.67
N LYS A 86 12.55 20.95 -7.13
CA LYS A 86 13.02 19.94 -8.08
C LYS A 86 13.44 18.61 -7.43
N ASN A 87 13.64 18.56 -6.11
CA ASN A 87 14.19 17.38 -5.41
C ASN A 87 13.36 16.97 -4.19
N LYS A 88 12.05 17.14 -4.26
CA LYS A 88 11.18 16.64 -3.20
C LYS A 88 11.12 15.12 -3.28
N ASN A 89 11.92 14.45 -2.45
CA ASN A 89 11.74 13.04 -2.19
C ASN A 89 10.51 12.90 -1.30
N ASN A 90 9.38 12.63 -1.89
CA ASN A 90 8.15 12.31 -1.17
C ASN A 90 8.28 10.90 -0.63
N THR A 91 8.55 10.79 0.65
CA THR A 91 8.76 9.51 1.34
C THR A 91 7.77 9.37 2.47
N ALA A 92 7.30 8.17 2.71
CA ALA A 92 6.46 7.85 3.85
C ALA A 92 6.95 6.59 4.55
N LEU A 93 6.78 6.57 5.85
CA LEU A 93 6.97 5.40 6.70
C LEU A 93 5.63 4.96 7.23
N ILE A 94 5.26 3.73 6.94
CA ILE A 94 3.96 3.18 7.32
C ILE A 94 4.16 1.93 8.18
N THR A 95 3.35 1.81 9.21
CA THR A 95 3.28 0.62 10.05
C THR A 95 1.90 0.00 9.88
N PHE A 96 1.86 -1.29 9.56
CA PHE A 96 0.59 -1.99 9.38
C PHE A 96 0.71 -3.46 9.77
N LYS A 97 -0.43 -4.09 9.98
CA LYS A 97 -0.49 -5.54 10.19
C LYS A 97 -1.37 -6.19 9.12
N THR A 98 -1.04 -7.42 8.80
CA THR A 98 -1.88 -8.28 7.96
C THR A 98 -2.42 -9.43 8.79
N GLN A 99 -3.66 -9.81 8.54
CA GLN A 99 -4.32 -10.91 9.23
C GLN A 99 -4.94 -11.84 8.19
N ASP A 100 -4.47 -13.08 8.17
CA ASP A 100 -4.93 -14.10 7.23
C ASP A 100 -5.88 -15.04 7.96
N ASP A 101 -7.13 -15.10 7.49
CA ASP A 101 -8.17 -15.94 8.09
C ASP A 101 -8.79 -16.85 7.04
N LEU A 102 -9.10 -18.08 7.44
CA LEU A 102 -9.89 -18.98 6.63
C LEU A 102 -11.37 -18.81 6.97
N TYR A 103 -12.22 -18.88 5.97
CA TYR A 103 -13.68 -18.81 6.18
C TYR A 103 -14.20 -19.95 7.05
N SER A 104 -13.46 -21.08 7.12
CA SER A 104 -13.80 -22.20 8.01
C SER A 104 -13.55 -21.92 9.49
N GLY A 105 -12.93 -20.80 9.81
CA GLY A 105 -12.88 -20.29 11.17
C GLY A 105 -11.67 -20.64 12.00
N SER A 106 -10.57 -21.17 11.44
CA SER A 106 -9.52 -21.62 12.33
C SER A 106 -8.15 -21.25 11.92
N VAL A 107 -7.52 -20.46 11.81
CA VAL A 107 -6.08 -20.09 11.93
C VAL A 107 -5.88 -18.62 11.58
N GLU A 108 -5.90 -17.84 12.61
CA GLU A 108 -5.48 -16.46 12.53
C GLU A 108 -3.94 -16.41 12.41
N ASN A 109 -3.46 -15.91 11.28
CA ASN A 109 -2.03 -15.65 11.08
C ASN A 109 -1.84 -14.15 10.96
N THR A 110 -1.34 -13.53 12.02
CA THR A 110 -1.10 -12.09 12.08
C THR A 110 0.38 -11.81 11.92
N LYS A 111 0.69 -10.89 11.01
CA LYS A 111 2.07 -10.41 10.79
C LYS A 111 2.11 -8.90 10.84
N TYR A 112 3.26 -8.37 11.23
CA TYR A 112 3.48 -6.94 11.41
C TYR A 112 4.55 -6.45 10.44
N TRP A 113 4.35 -5.26 9.88
CA TRP A 113 5.16 -4.76 8.78
C TRP A 113 5.49 -3.29 8.96
N GLN A 114 6.67 -2.95 8.49
CA GLN A 114 7.10 -1.57 8.29
C GLN A 114 7.33 -1.38 6.80
N LEU A 115 6.80 -0.29 6.26
CA LEU A 115 6.85 -0.02 4.83
C LEU A 115 7.43 1.36 4.59
N PHE A 116 8.48 1.42 3.78
CA PHE A 116 8.97 2.67 3.20
C PHE A 116 8.49 2.76 1.77
N LEU A 117 7.87 3.86 1.43
CA LEU A 117 7.50 4.09 0.04
C LEU A 117 7.80 5.52 -0.38
N THR A 118 7.98 5.70 -1.68
CA THR A 118 8.07 7.02 -2.30
C THR A 118 6.97 7.14 -3.34
N TRP A 119 6.53 8.38 -3.58
CA TRP A 119 5.46 8.66 -4.53
C TRP A 119 5.72 9.93 -5.29
N LYS A 120 4.94 10.12 -6.36
CA LYS A 120 4.83 11.39 -7.07
C LYS A 120 3.44 11.52 -7.67
N TYR A 121 3.04 12.72 -7.97
CA TYR A 121 1.80 13.00 -8.69
C TYR A 121 2.13 13.33 -10.14
N LYS A 122 1.61 12.53 -11.07
CA LYS A 122 1.86 12.66 -12.51
C LYS A 122 0.81 13.49 -13.23
N GLY A 123 -0.23 13.94 -12.52
CA GLY A 123 -1.34 14.64 -13.11
C GLY A 123 -2.35 13.72 -13.78
N LEU A 124 -3.31 14.30 -14.47
CA LEU A 124 -4.43 13.57 -15.08
C LEU A 124 -3.93 12.51 -16.06
N PRO A 125 -4.30 11.24 -15.85
CA PRO A 125 -3.95 10.18 -16.79
C PRO A 125 -4.59 10.36 -18.15
N LYS A 126 -4.00 9.74 -19.18
CA LYS A 126 -4.47 9.89 -20.56
C LYS A 126 -5.74 9.10 -20.86
N SER A 127 -5.92 7.91 -20.28
CA SER A 127 -7.09 7.09 -20.54
C SER A 127 -8.23 7.42 -19.60
N ILE A 128 -9.47 7.31 -20.08
CA ILE A 128 -10.67 7.55 -19.27
C ILE A 128 -10.73 6.59 -18.09
N LYS A 129 -10.42 5.31 -18.31
CA LYS A 129 -10.41 4.31 -17.24
C LYS A 129 -9.42 4.70 -16.13
N ALA A 130 -8.21 5.11 -16.51
CA ALA A 130 -7.19 5.52 -15.55
C ALA A 130 -7.59 6.79 -14.81
N GLN A 131 -8.29 7.72 -15.47
CA GLN A 131 -8.80 8.94 -14.83
C GLN A 131 -9.82 8.62 -13.73
N PHE A 132 -10.70 7.64 -13.94
CA PHE A 132 -11.65 7.22 -12.93
C PHE A 132 -10.99 6.54 -11.73
N ILE A 133 -9.94 5.77 -11.98
CA ILE A 133 -9.23 5.04 -10.92
C ILE A 133 -8.26 5.96 -10.17
N ASN A 134 -7.57 6.85 -10.89
CA ASN A 134 -6.47 7.62 -10.33
C ASN A 134 -6.41 9.03 -10.94
N TYR A 135 -7.37 9.85 -10.61
CA TYR A 135 -7.54 11.18 -11.18
C TYR A 135 -6.31 12.07 -11.02
N SER A 136 -5.67 12.04 -9.86
CA SER A 136 -4.50 12.88 -9.57
C SER A 136 -3.19 12.36 -10.17
N GLY A 137 -3.20 11.15 -10.70
CA GLY A 137 -1.98 10.49 -11.16
C GLY A 137 -1.04 10.11 -10.02
N PHE A 138 -1.57 9.87 -8.83
CA PHE A 138 -0.79 9.41 -7.68
C PHE A 138 -0.07 8.12 -8.05
N THR A 139 1.27 8.12 -7.91
CA THR A 139 2.08 6.99 -8.37
C THR A 139 3.11 6.63 -7.33
N ILE A 140 3.08 5.40 -6.86
CA ILE A 140 4.10 4.84 -5.98
C ILE A 140 5.31 4.47 -6.83
N THR A 141 6.45 5.04 -6.49
CA THR A 141 7.69 4.89 -7.27
C THR A 141 8.68 3.93 -6.63
N SER A 142 8.55 3.64 -5.33
CA SER A 142 9.29 2.59 -4.65
C SER A 142 8.48 2.03 -3.49
N TYR A 143 8.72 0.76 -3.16
CA TYR A 143 7.95 0.02 -2.17
C TYR A 143 8.91 -0.94 -1.46
N GLN A 144 9.30 -0.64 -0.23
CA GLN A 144 10.24 -1.44 0.55
C GLN A 144 9.57 -1.88 1.85
N ILE A 145 9.19 -3.15 1.90
CA ILE A 145 8.50 -3.73 3.04
C ILE A 145 9.46 -4.58 3.86
N THR A 146 9.36 -4.47 5.18
CA THR A 146 10.19 -5.22 6.14
C THR A 146 9.31 -5.81 7.21
N PRO A 147 9.41 -7.11 7.53
CA PRO A 147 8.70 -7.68 8.67
C PRO A 147 9.29 -7.11 9.96
N ILE A 148 8.40 -6.85 10.93
CA ILE A 148 8.80 -6.40 12.26
C ILE A 148 8.09 -7.28 13.30
N ASN A 149 8.62 -7.30 14.54
CA ASN A 149 7.97 -8.02 15.61
C ASN A 149 6.86 -7.15 16.25
N TYR A 150 6.02 -7.77 17.06
CA TYR A 150 4.91 -7.09 17.72
C TYR A 150 5.39 -5.93 18.62
N GLU A 151 6.52 -6.09 19.30
CA GLU A 151 7.07 -5.05 20.17
C GLU A 151 7.40 -3.78 19.39
N LYS A 152 8.07 -3.92 18.26
CA LYS A 152 8.40 -2.80 17.39
C LYS A 152 7.15 -2.19 16.77
N PHE A 153 6.20 -3.02 16.35
CA PHE A 153 4.92 -2.57 15.84
C PHE A 153 4.19 -1.69 16.88
N LYS A 154 4.13 -2.14 18.11
CA LYS A 154 3.46 -1.42 19.21
C LYS A 154 4.12 -0.07 19.47
N GLN A 155 5.45 0.01 19.41
CA GLN A 155 6.17 1.27 19.59
C GLN A 155 5.88 2.28 18.47
N ASN A 156 5.71 1.81 17.23
CA ASN A 156 5.51 2.66 16.07
C ASN A 156 4.03 3.05 15.85
N SER A 157 3.10 2.34 16.47
CA SER A 157 1.67 2.58 16.32
C SER A 157 1.08 3.45 17.45
N GLY A 158 1.83 3.71 18.51
CA GLY A 158 1.39 4.53 19.59
C GLY A 158 1.61 6.01 19.27
N ASP A 159 0.58 6.81 19.32
CA ASP A 159 0.53 8.26 19.11
C ASP A 159 0.33 8.68 17.66
#